data_2dc3b4c12498ac2464644199303a0ebb
#
_entry.id   2dc3b4c12498ac2464644199303a0ebb
#
_cell.length_a   1.000
_cell.length_b   1.000
_cell.length_c   1.000
_cell.angle_alpha   90.00
_cell.angle_beta   90.00
_cell.angle_gamma   90.00
#
_symmetry.space_group_name_H-M   'P 1'
#
loop_
_entity.id
_entity.type
_entity.pdbx_description
1 polymer ?
#
loop_
_entity_poly.entity_id
_entity_poly.type
_entity_poly.pdbx_seq_one_letter_code
_entity_poly.pdbx_strand_id
1 'polypeptide(L)'
;MRRARIFASAGLAMVMALGAAGCLSDAIKQNQQQLDQQKAELDQLKQQVAGLQAAQQPYSTTAPPPGSCDKAVMQVATRHGGERFAASEFDKALGYYQDAVTACPTSARAQLNVARAYEALGDRDQAMDYYKRAIQSAPSDHDAVPGVSEQAQQALARLAAK
;
A
#
# COMPACT_ATOMS: atom_id res chain seq x y z
N MET A 1 -16.29 61.25 -19.05
CA MET A 1 -15.52 62.35 -18.49
C MET A 1 -14.96 61.93 -17.13
N ARG A 2 -13.65 61.68 -17.00
CA ARG A 2 -12.82 61.91 -15.81
C ARG A 2 -11.40 61.51 -16.18
N ARG A 3 -10.54 62.49 -16.04
CA ARG A 3 -9.17 62.59 -16.57
C ARG A 3 -8.19 61.77 -15.75
N ALA A 4 -7.29 61.11 -16.45
CA ALA A 4 -6.06 60.57 -15.97
C ALA A 4 -5.18 61.63 -15.32
N ARG A 5 -4.56 61.33 -14.19
CA ARG A 5 -3.41 62.02 -13.65
C ARG A 5 -2.22 61.09 -13.66
N ILE A 6 -1.37 61.33 -14.62
CA ILE A 6 -0.03 60.78 -14.69
C ILE A 6 0.82 61.59 -13.69
N PHE A 7 1.33 60.95 -12.65
CA PHE A 7 2.40 61.52 -11.84
C PHE A 7 3.73 60.86 -12.25
N ALA A 8 4.50 61.63 -12.97
CA ALA A 8 5.90 61.38 -13.15
C ALA A 8 6.62 61.59 -11.81
N SER A 9 7.37 60.61 -11.35
CA SER A 9 8.44 60.78 -10.37
C SER A 9 9.69 60.07 -10.89
N ALA A 10 10.41 60.82 -11.74
CA ALA A 10 11.82 60.58 -11.99
C ALA A 10 12.59 61.06 -10.76
N GLY A 11 13.42 60.21 -10.17
CA GLY A 11 14.37 60.65 -9.17
C GLY A 11 14.51 59.74 -7.97
N LEU A 12 14.96 58.50 -8.14
CA LEU A 12 15.67 57.75 -7.09
C LEU A 12 16.39 56.51 -7.68
N ALA A 13 17.32 56.78 -8.55
CA ALA A 13 18.08 55.69 -9.20
C ALA A 13 19.60 55.96 -9.07
N MET A 14 20.14 56.16 -7.85
CA MET A 14 21.59 56.24 -7.71
C MET A 14 22.18 56.01 -6.31
N VAL A 15 21.54 55.21 -5.46
CA VAL A 15 22.14 54.79 -4.15
C VAL A 15 22.07 53.30 -3.88
N MET A 16 21.64 52.46 -4.82
CA MET A 16 21.50 51.02 -4.61
C MET A 16 22.61 50.16 -5.22
N ALA A 17 23.72 50.70 -5.62
CA ALA A 17 24.79 49.94 -6.31
C ALA A 17 25.88 49.36 -5.38
N LEU A 18 25.92 49.71 -4.11
CA LEU A 18 26.96 49.23 -3.18
C LEU A 18 26.49 48.28 -2.09
N GLY A 19 25.16 48.02 -1.98
CA GLY A 19 24.59 47.05 -1.02
C GLY A 19 24.29 45.67 -1.59
N ALA A 20 24.29 45.51 -2.92
CA ALA A 20 23.83 44.30 -3.56
C ALA A 20 24.84 43.12 -3.53
N ALA A 21 26.12 43.40 -3.39
CA ALA A 21 27.14 42.34 -3.36
C ALA A 21 27.16 41.54 -2.04
N GLY A 22 26.83 42.18 -0.91
CA GLY A 22 26.73 41.50 0.38
C GLY A 22 25.50 40.61 0.48
N CYS A 23 24.34 41.09 0.05
CA CYS A 23 23.08 40.31 0.11
C CYS A 23 23.10 39.06 -0.80
N LEU A 24 23.80 39.14 -1.94
CA LEU A 24 23.89 37.99 -2.85
C LEU A 24 24.77 36.87 -2.26
N SER A 25 25.88 37.21 -1.60
CA SER A 25 26.76 36.25 -0.96
C SER A 25 26.07 35.56 0.24
N ASP A 26 25.25 36.27 1.00
CA ASP A 26 24.52 35.74 2.13
C ASP A 26 23.36 34.85 1.68
N ALA A 27 22.66 35.21 0.60
CA ALA A 27 21.63 34.36 -0.01
C ALA A 27 22.21 33.03 -0.56
N ILE A 28 23.40 33.08 -1.16
CA ILE A 28 24.09 31.87 -1.65
C ILE A 28 24.50 30.99 -0.49
N LYS A 29 25.02 31.53 0.61
CA LYS A 29 25.36 30.78 1.83
C LYS A 29 24.11 30.14 2.47
N GLN A 30 23.02 30.89 2.53
CA GLN A 30 21.75 30.37 3.04
C GLN A 30 21.22 29.21 2.20
N ASN A 31 21.26 29.32 0.88
CA ASN A 31 20.88 28.25 -0.02
C ASN A 31 21.80 27.01 0.11
N GLN A 32 23.09 27.23 0.27
CA GLN A 32 24.02 26.12 0.53
C GLN A 32 23.74 25.42 1.86
N GLN A 33 23.47 26.16 2.93
CA GLN A 33 23.09 25.59 4.21
C GLN A 33 21.79 24.79 4.12
N GLN A 34 20.79 25.27 3.38
CA GLN A 34 19.56 24.51 3.14
C GLN A 34 19.80 23.23 2.35
N LEU A 35 20.64 23.28 1.32
CA LEU A 35 21.02 22.10 0.54
C LEU A 35 21.76 21.06 1.39
N ASP A 36 22.65 21.50 2.27
CA ASP A 36 23.39 20.60 3.16
C ASP A 36 22.46 19.98 4.22
N GLN A 37 21.48 20.73 4.73
CA GLN A 37 20.44 20.19 5.61
C GLN A 37 19.57 19.16 4.90
N GLN A 38 19.09 19.45 3.68
CA GLN A 38 18.29 18.51 2.90
C GLN A 38 19.07 17.22 2.55
N LYS A 39 20.38 17.33 2.26
CA LYS A 39 21.22 16.15 2.05
C LYS A 39 21.35 15.30 3.31
N ALA A 40 21.54 15.94 4.47
CA ALA A 40 21.62 15.23 5.75
C ALA A 40 20.31 14.49 6.08
N GLU A 41 19.16 15.14 5.85
CA GLU A 41 17.84 14.49 6.02
C GLU A 41 17.63 13.33 5.04
N LEU A 42 18.06 13.48 3.80
CA LEU A 42 17.99 12.43 2.78
C LEU A 42 18.85 11.22 3.16
N ASP A 43 20.04 11.45 3.68
CA ASP A 43 20.92 10.37 4.14
C ASP A 43 20.40 9.68 5.40
N GLN A 44 19.77 10.43 6.31
CA GLN A 44 19.05 9.86 7.46
C GLN A 44 17.86 8.99 7.01
N LEU A 45 17.04 9.46 6.06
CA LEU A 45 15.94 8.70 5.49
C LEU A 45 16.42 7.43 4.78
N LYS A 46 17.51 7.51 4.02
CA LYS A 46 18.13 6.33 3.39
C LYS A 46 18.59 5.30 4.41
N GLN A 47 19.18 5.73 5.53
CA GLN A 47 19.59 4.84 6.62
C GLN A 47 18.39 4.19 7.29
N GLN A 48 17.28 4.94 7.51
CA GLN A 48 16.04 4.38 8.05
C GLN A 48 15.41 3.36 7.10
N VAL A 49 15.36 3.66 5.80
CA VAL A 49 14.86 2.73 4.77
C VAL A 49 15.74 1.48 4.70
N ALA A 50 17.06 1.63 4.72
CA ALA A 50 17.99 0.49 4.75
C ALA A 50 17.83 -0.36 6.02
N GLY A 51 17.62 0.28 7.17
CA GLY A 51 17.30 -0.42 8.43
C GLY A 51 15.98 -1.17 8.39
N LEU A 52 14.93 -0.58 7.80
CA LEU A 52 13.65 -1.24 7.61
C LEU A 52 13.73 -2.39 6.59
N GLN A 53 14.50 -2.24 5.53
CA GLN A 53 14.75 -3.30 4.55
C GLN A 53 15.59 -4.44 5.14
N ALA A 54 16.53 -4.15 6.02
CA ALA A 54 17.30 -5.19 6.72
C ALA A 54 16.48 -5.92 7.79
N ALA A 55 15.50 -5.22 8.40
CA ALA A 55 14.54 -5.81 9.33
C ALA A 55 13.43 -6.61 8.62
N GLN A 56 13.14 -6.28 7.37
CA GLN A 56 12.40 -7.15 6.46
C GLN A 56 13.39 -8.21 5.96
N GLN A 57 13.44 -9.36 6.66
CA GLN A 57 14.15 -10.53 6.16
C GLN A 57 13.81 -10.70 4.67
N PRO A 58 14.79 -10.96 3.80
CA PRO A 58 14.50 -11.14 2.38
C PRO A 58 13.44 -12.23 2.29
N TYR A 59 12.27 -11.84 1.84
CA TYR A 59 11.22 -12.76 1.45
C TYR A 59 11.89 -13.73 0.49
N SER A 60 12.10 -14.96 0.95
CA SER A 60 12.68 -15.96 0.10
C SER A 60 11.78 -16.10 -1.10
N THR A 61 12.20 -15.56 -2.24
CA THR A 61 11.52 -15.68 -3.53
C THR A 61 11.43 -17.12 -4.04
N THR A 62 11.96 -18.06 -3.26
CA THR A 62 11.77 -19.48 -3.50
C THR A 62 10.34 -19.82 -3.09
N ALA A 63 9.51 -20.11 -4.08
CA ALA A 63 8.17 -20.62 -3.84
C ALA A 63 8.25 -21.75 -2.81
N PRO A 64 7.47 -21.72 -1.74
CA PRO A 64 7.49 -22.76 -0.74
C PRO A 64 7.24 -24.13 -1.42
N PRO A 65 7.86 -25.21 -0.94
CA PRO A 65 7.62 -26.53 -1.52
C PRO A 65 6.13 -26.83 -1.55
N PRO A 66 5.65 -27.58 -2.57
CA PRO A 66 4.22 -27.89 -2.71
C PRO A 66 3.66 -28.42 -1.41
N GLY A 67 2.63 -27.77 -0.87
CA GLY A 67 1.98 -28.14 0.39
C GLY A 67 2.57 -27.51 1.65
N SER A 68 3.67 -26.74 1.58
CA SER A 68 4.15 -25.95 2.72
C SER A 68 3.29 -24.70 2.92
N CYS A 69 3.17 -24.28 4.17
CA CYS A 69 2.40 -23.10 4.56
C CYS A 69 3.30 -22.12 5.29
N ASP A 70 3.57 -20.95 4.69
CA ASP A 70 4.19 -19.83 5.39
C ASP A 70 3.11 -19.02 6.12
N LYS A 71 2.88 -19.41 7.38
CA LYS A 71 1.85 -18.77 8.21
C LYS A 71 2.10 -17.30 8.44
N ALA A 72 3.35 -16.88 8.60
CA ALA A 72 3.69 -15.49 8.88
C ALA A 72 3.32 -14.59 7.69
N VAL A 73 3.70 -15.03 6.51
CA VAL A 73 3.37 -14.35 5.27
C VAL A 73 1.87 -14.33 5.02
N MET A 74 1.20 -15.48 5.15
CA MET A 74 -0.26 -15.58 5.01
C MET A 74 -0.98 -14.62 5.95
N GLN A 75 -0.56 -14.51 7.22
CA GLN A 75 -1.19 -13.62 8.19
C GLN A 75 -1.02 -12.14 7.83
N VAL A 76 0.18 -11.74 7.42
CA VAL A 76 0.46 -10.36 7.00
C VAL A 76 -0.37 -10.00 5.76
N ALA A 77 -0.37 -10.86 4.75
CA ALA A 77 -1.15 -10.68 3.53
C ALA A 77 -2.67 -10.63 3.84
N THR A 78 -3.16 -11.54 4.68
CA THR A 78 -4.58 -11.55 5.11
C THR A 78 -4.98 -10.25 5.81
N ARG A 79 -4.12 -9.72 6.68
CA ARG A 79 -4.37 -8.46 7.37
C ARG A 79 -4.47 -7.29 6.39
N HIS A 80 -3.48 -7.12 5.51
CA HIS A 80 -3.51 -6.06 4.51
C HIS A 80 -4.70 -6.19 3.55
N GLY A 81 -5.02 -7.42 3.14
CA GLY A 81 -6.23 -7.68 2.36
C GLY A 81 -7.49 -7.24 3.11
N GLY A 82 -7.59 -7.53 4.41
CA GLY A 82 -8.71 -7.10 5.25
C GLY A 82 -8.84 -5.58 5.37
N GLU A 83 -7.73 -4.87 5.55
CA GLU A 83 -7.68 -3.40 5.59
C GLU A 83 -8.20 -2.79 4.27
N ARG A 84 -7.77 -3.35 3.12
CA ARG A 84 -8.22 -2.89 1.80
C ARG A 84 -9.68 -3.23 1.53
N PHE A 85 -10.11 -4.43 1.94
CA PHE A 85 -11.50 -4.85 1.81
C PHE A 85 -12.45 -3.94 2.61
N ALA A 86 -12.07 -3.59 3.84
CA ALA A 86 -12.82 -2.66 4.67
C ALA A 86 -12.90 -1.25 4.08
N ALA A 87 -11.87 -0.84 3.32
CA ALA A 87 -11.85 0.40 2.57
C ALA A 87 -12.59 0.33 1.21
N SER A 88 -13.25 -0.81 0.91
CA SER A 88 -13.91 -1.08 -0.38
C SER A 88 -12.96 -1.09 -1.59
N GLU A 89 -11.66 -1.23 -1.37
CA GLU A 89 -10.64 -1.37 -2.40
C GLU A 89 -10.49 -2.85 -2.78
N PHE A 90 -11.54 -3.44 -3.37
CA PHE A 90 -11.66 -4.89 -3.55
C PHE A 90 -10.59 -5.49 -4.47
N ASP A 91 -10.17 -4.76 -5.52
CA ASP A 91 -9.07 -5.21 -6.39
C ASP A 91 -7.76 -5.36 -5.64
N LYS A 92 -7.42 -4.37 -4.78
CA LYS A 92 -6.21 -4.43 -3.96
C LYS A 92 -6.32 -5.51 -2.89
N ALA A 93 -7.50 -5.66 -2.28
CA ALA A 93 -7.76 -6.71 -1.31
C ALA A 93 -7.57 -8.09 -1.93
N LEU A 94 -8.08 -8.28 -3.16
CA LEU A 94 -7.92 -9.52 -3.91
C LEU A 94 -6.45 -9.88 -4.10
N GLY A 95 -5.60 -8.92 -4.50
CA GLY A 95 -4.16 -9.16 -4.65
C GLY A 95 -3.52 -9.69 -3.37
N TYR A 96 -3.74 -9.02 -2.24
CA TYR A 96 -3.22 -9.47 -0.95
C TYR A 96 -3.77 -10.84 -0.52
N TYR A 97 -5.04 -11.13 -0.77
CA TYR A 97 -5.62 -12.43 -0.44
C TYR A 97 -5.07 -13.55 -1.34
N GLN A 98 -4.73 -13.25 -2.60
CA GLN A 98 -4.04 -14.19 -3.48
C GLN A 98 -2.62 -14.48 -2.99
N ASP A 99 -1.90 -13.47 -2.49
CA ASP A 99 -0.61 -13.66 -1.84
C ASP A 99 -0.74 -14.57 -0.60
N ALA A 100 -1.81 -14.41 0.18
CA ALA A 100 -2.08 -15.28 1.32
C ALA A 100 -2.33 -16.74 0.90
N VAL A 101 -3.06 -16.97 -0.19
CA VAL A 101 -3.28 -18.32 -0.76
C VAL A 101 -1.98 -18.89 -1.32
N THR A 102 -1.13 -18.06 -1.94
CA THR A 102 0.18 -18.49 -2.45
C THR A 102 1.09 -18.92 -1.31
N ALA A 103 1.09 -18.17 -0.20
CA ALA A 103 1.88 -18.49 0.99
C ALA A 103 1.37 -19.75 1.70
N CYS A 104 0.05 -20.00 1.69
CA CYS A 104 -0.57 -21.16 2.34
C CYS A 104 -1.76 -21.68 1.50
N PRO A 105 -1.50 -22.52 0.48
CA PRO A 105 -2.51 -23.00 -0.45
C PRO A 105 -3.63 -23.83 0.21
N THR A 106 -3.34 -24.47 1.33
CA THR A 106 -4.30 -25.30 2.08
C THR A 106 -5.12 -24.51 3.09
N SER A 107 -4.88 -23.20 3.26
CA SER A 107 -5.66 -22.40 4.19
C SER A 107 -7.06 -22.13 3.67
N ALA A 108 -8.04 -22.75 4.29
CA ALA A 108 -9.46 -22.54 3.98
C ALA A 108 -9.88 -21.08 4.17
N ARG A 109 -9.32 -20.40 5.18
CA ARG A 109 -9.58 -18.98 5.45
C ARG A 109 -9.04 -18.07 4.35
N ALA A 110 -7.82 -18.32 3.87
CA ALA A 110 -7.26 -17.55 2.78
C ALA A 110 -8.11 -17.67 1.51
N GLN A 111 -8.55 -18.89 1.18
CA GLN A 111 -9.43 -19.15 0.04
C GLN A 111 -10.80 -18.51 0.21
N LEU A 112 -11.39 -18.53 1.42
CA LEU A 112 -12.64 -17.84 1.73
C LEU A 112 -12.53 -16.33 1.49
N ASN A 113 -11.41 -15.71 1.87
CA ASN A 113 -11.20 -14.29 1.68
C ASN A 113 -11.06 -13.91 0.19
N VAL A 114 -10.39 -14.74 -0.62
CA VAL A 114 -10.35 -14.57 -2.08
C VAL A 114 -11.75 -14.66 -2.67
N ALA A 115 -12.54 -15.65 -2.26
CA ALA A 115 -13.92 -15.81 -2.72
C ALA A 115 -14.77 -14.56 -2.43
N ARG A 116 -14.65 -14.01 -1.23
CA ARG A 116 -15.37 -12.78 -0.83
C ARG A 116 -14.94 -11.56 -1.65
N ALA A 117 -13.66 -11.45 -1.99
CA ALA A 117 -13.17 -10.37 -2.81
C ALA A 117 -13.72 -10.46 -4.25
N TYR A 118 -13.74 -11.65 -4.85
CA TYR A 118 -14.37 -11.87 -6.15
C TYR A 118 -15.88 -11.60 -6.11
N GLU A 119 -16.57 -12.03 -5.05
CA GLU A 119 -18.01 -11.73 -4.88
C GLU A 119 -18.25 -10.20 -4.84
N ALA A 120 -17.41 -9.46 -4.13
CA ALA A 120 -17.49 -7.99 -4.03
C ALA A 120 -17.20 -7.30 -5.37
N LEU A 121 -16.34 -7.88 -6.20
CA LEU A 121 -16.04 -7.43 -7.56
C LEU A 121 -17.11 -7.83 -8.59
N GLY A 122 -18.06 -8.70 -8.21
CA GLY A 122 -19.11 -9.20 -9.09
C GLY A 122 -18.69 -10.40 -9.95
N ASP A 123 -17.48 -10.93 -9.78
CA ASP A 123 -17.01 -12.13 -10.45
C ASP A 123 -17.53 -13.39 -9.74
N ARG A 124 -18.75 -13.74 -10.11
CA ARG A 124 -19.51 -14.83 -9.47
C ARG A 124 -18.85 -16.19 -9.67
N ASP A 125 -18.34 -16.45 -10.85
CA ASP A 125 -17.79 -17.77 -11.18
C ASP A 125 -16.51 -18.02 -10.37
N GLN A 126 -15.62 -17.06 -10.31
CA GLN A 126 -14.42 -17.14 -9.47
C GLN A 126 -14.77 -17.22 -7.99
N ALA A 127 -15.73 -16.43 -7.52
CA ALA A 127 -16.19 -16.50 -6.14
C ALA A 127 -16.68 -17.91 -5.77
N MET A 128 -17.52 -18.52 -6.62
CA MET A 128 -18.03 -19.86 -6.39
C MET A 128 -16.92 -20.91 -6.34
N ASP A 129 -15.93 -20.82 -7.22
CA ASP A 129 -14.80 -21.74 -7.26
C ASP A 129 -13.95 -21.65 -5.99
N TYR A 130 -13.64 -20.45 -5.55
CA TYR A 130 -12.88 -20.26 -4.31
C TYR A 130 -13.67 -20.63 -3.05
N TYR A 131 -14.98 -20.44 -3.01
CA TYR A 131 -15.83 -20.97 -1.92
C TYR A 131 -15.79 -22.49 -1.86
N LYS A 132 -15.85 -23.19 -3.01
CA LYS A 132 -15.72 -24.66 -3.06
C LYS A 132 -14.35 -25.11 -2.53
N ARG A 133 -13.27 -24.43 -2.95
CA ARG A 133 -11.92 -24.73 -2.45
C ARG A 133 -11.82 -24.53 -0.94
N ALA A 134 -12.40 -23.46 -0.40
CA ALA A 134 -12.42 -23.21 1.04
C ALA A 134 -13.10 -24.36 1.81
N ILE A 135 -14.21 -24.88 1.30
CA ILE A 135 -14.90 -26.03 1.90
C ILE A 135 -14.03 -27.29 1.83
N GLN A 136 -13.38 -27.55 0.69
CA GLN A 136 -12.52 -28.71 0.51
C GLN A 136 -11.27 -28.67 1.38
N SER A 137 -10.72 -27.51 1.61
CA SER A 137 -9.51 -27.34 2.42
C SER A 137 -9.80 -27.34 3.92
N ALA A 138 -11.00 -26.99 4.35
CA ALA A 138 -11.35 -26.85 5.77
C ALA A 138 -11.03 -28.09 6.63
N PRO A 139 -11.25 -29.35 6.18
CA PRO A 139 -10.93 -30.51 6.97
C PRO A 139 -9.42 -30.74 7.16
N SER A 140 -8.59 -30.26 6.26
CA SER A 140 -7.13 -30.44 6.27
C SER A 140 -6.38 -29.21 6.79
N ASP A 141 -7.08 -28.11 7.04
CA ASP A 141 -6.51 -26.89 7.58
C ASP A 141 -6.35 -27.00 9.10
N HIS A 142 -5.13 -27.30 9.55
CA HIS A 142 -4.81 -27.42 10.97
C HIS A 142 -5.00 -26.13 11.77
N ASP A 143 -5.12 -25.00 11.09
CA ASP A 143 -5.40 -23.69 11.67
C ASP A 143 -6.81 -23.21 11.29
N ALA A 144 -7.68 -24.12 10.90
CA ALA A 144 -9.04 -23.79 10.47
C ALA A 144 -9.78 -23.00 11.56
N VAL A 145 -10.18 -21.79 11.19
CA VAL A 145 -11.06 -21.00 12.05
C VAL A 145 -12.45 -21.65 12.01
N PRO A 146 -13.06 -21.92 13.16
CA PRO A 146 -14.41 -22.48 13.20
C PRO A 146 -15.38 -21.66 12.35
N GLY A 147 -16.23 -22.33 11.58
CA GLY A 147 -17.26 -21.67 10.78
C GLY A 147 -16.84 -21.23 9.37
N VAL A 148 -15.61 -21.47 8.93
CA VAL A 148 -15.16 -21.13 7.56
C VAL A 148 -15.94 -21.94 6.52
N SER A 149 -16.09 -23.24 6.74
CA SER A 149 -16.84 -24.12 5.85
C SER A 149 -18.31 -23.72 5.74
N GLU A 150 -18.94 -23.44 6.87
CA GLU A 150 -20.34 -23.00 6.94
C GLU A 150 -20.55 -21.65 6.23
N GLN A 151 -19.64 -20.70 6.43
CA GLN A 151 -19.70 -19.41 5.74
C GLN A 151 -19.60 -19.58 4.22
N ALA A 152 -18.69 -20.44 3.75
CA ALA A 152 -18.51 -20.72 2.33
C ALA A 152 -19.74 -21.43 1.75
N GLN A 153 -20.33 -22.39 2.46
CA GLN A 153 -21.57 -23.08 2.04
C GLN A 153 -22.74 -22.10 1.92
N GLN A 154 -22.93 -21.24 2.91
CA GLN A 154 -23.99 -20.22 2.88
C GLN A 154 -23.81 -19.24 1.71
N ALA A 155 -22.57 -18.81 1.44
CA ALA A 155 -22.27 -17.93 0.32
C ALA A 155 -22.57 -18.62 -1.03
N LEU A 156 -22.18 -19.89 -1.19
CA LEU A 156 -22.51 -20.68 -2.39
C LEU A 156 -24.03 -20.80 -2.59
N ALA A 157 -24.77 -21.13 -1.54
CA ALA A 157 -26.23 -21.23 -1.63
C ALA A 157 -26.87 -19.91 -2.05
N ARG A 158 -26.39 -18.79 -1.49
CA ARG A 158 -26.85 -17.45 -1.86
C ARG A 158 -26.53 -17.09 -3.31
N LEU A 159 -25.33 -17.43 -3.78
CA LEU A 159 -24.93 -17.19 -5.15
C LEU A 159 -25.70 -18.10 -6.15
N ALA A 160 -25.99 -19.33 -5.79
CA ALA A 160 -26.73 -20.25 -6.65
C ALA A 160 -28.22 -19.85 -6.84
N ALA A 161 -28.78 -19.12 -5.88
CA ALA A 161 -30.19 -18.70 -5.90
C ALA A 161 -30.46 -17.42 -6.75
N LYS A 162 -29.42 -16.74 -7.22
CA LYS A 162 -29.51 -15.55 -8.10
C LYS A 162 -29.29 -15.91 -9.55
#